data_43452d0ce1091636efe7eb62c82d311a
#
_entry.id   43452d0ce1091636efe7eb62c82d311a
#
_cell.length_a   1.000
_cell.length_b   1.000
_cell.length_c   1.000
_cell.angle_alpha   90.00
_cell.angle_beta   90.00
_cell.angle_gamma   90.00
#
_symmetry.space_group_name_H-M   'P 1'
#
loop_
_entity.id
_entity.type
_entity.pdbx_description
1 polymer ?
#
loop_
_entity_poly.entity_id
_entity_poly.type
_entity_poly.pdbx_seq_one_letter_code
_entity_poly.pdbx_strand_id
1 'polypeptide(L)'
;MQFLTIKKQQRVAKDGKPRAQAFVIKKNRKFGEVVEQKSIKTKQPVLITGAHASGKSYWIDRLHKDHARIWASRSDATPIYLSAIRPLSAWIDSKALELWWAMRDNLDEERHWTKLKAHERTDALPLYLKETKAVLFVDDAHSLSGRKLKLVQECIRAAEVWVVTAADEGRIAPGLRKDVLFAEPQIFRLDTDVAYDATAVIIWMMIAVATGMGFYELAIILGGLKMLTGGNRASKQN
;
A
#
# COMPACT_ATOMS: atom_id res chain seq x y z
N MET A 1 6.02 -15.98 -7.34
CA MET A 1 5.06 -14.83 -7.43
C MET A 1 4.10 -14.87 -6.26
N GLN A 2 3.81 -13.71 -5.66
CA GLN A 2 2.87 -13.60 -4.54
C GLN A 2 1.56 -12.95 -5.02
N PHE A 3 0.43 -13.48 -4.56
CA PHE A 3 -0.90 -13.03 -4.94
C PHE A 3 -1.75 -12.78 -3.71
N LEU A 4 -2.48 -11.68 -3.71
CA LEU A 4 -3.52 -11.41 -2.71
C LEU A 4 -4.83 -12.04 -3.17
N THR A 5 -5.37 -12.95 -2.37
CA THR A 5 -6.65 -13.59 -2.61
C THR A 5 -7.59 -13.34 -1.43
N ILE A 6 -8.80 -12.87 -1.72
CA ILE A 6 -9.83 -12.63 -0.71
C ILE A 6 -10.91 -13.69 -0.91
N LYS A 7 -11.09 -14.56 0.08
CA LYS A 7 -12.09 -15.64 0.07
C LYS A 7 -13.24 -15.30 1.00
N LYS A 8 -14.46 -15.47 0.56
CA LYS A 8 -15.65 -15.39 1.43
C LYS A 8 -15.56 -16.50 2.49
N GLN A 9 -15.83 -16.18 3.74
CA GLN A 9 -15.99 -17.19 4.77
C GLN A 9 -17.36 -17.84 4.60
N GLN A 10 -17.41 -19.16 4.67
CA GLN A 10 -18.66 -19.92 4.55
C GLN A 10 -19.60 -19.71 5.75
N ARG A 11 -19.07 -19.35 6.92
CA ARG A 11 -19.85 -19.09 8.13
C ARG A 11 -20.17 -17.60 8.24
N VAL A 12 -21.44 -17.30 8.28
CA VAL A 12 -21.93 -15.97 8.64
C VAL A 12 -21.60 -15.75 10.14
N ALA A 13 -21.10 -14.59 10.48
CA ALA A 13 -20.81 -14.23 11.86
C ALA A 13 -22.11 -14.15 12.68
N LYS A 14 -22.02 -14.19 14.02
CA LYS A 14 -23.17 -14.03 14.94
C LYS A 14 -23.97 -12.76 14.70
N ASP A 15 -23.32 -11.76 14.12
CA ASP A 15 -23.87 -10.44 13.77
C ASP A 15 -24.50 -10.36 12.37
N GLY A 16 -24.61 -11.49 11.66
CA GLY A 16 -25.22 -11.58 10.32
C GLY A 16 -24.39 -10.95 9.20
N LYS A 17 -23.24 -10.31 9.50
CA LYS A 17 -22.42 -9.64 8.50
C LYS A 17 -21.60 -10.61 7.66
N PRO A 18 -21.51 -10.41 6.33
CA PRO A 18 -20.67 -11.22 5.46
C PRO A 18 -19.20 -11.02 5.80
N ARG A 19 -18.48 -12.11 6.07
CA ARG A 19 -17.04 -12.07 6.37
C ARG A 19 -16.22 -12.60 5.22
N ALA A 20 -15.04 -12.04 5.05
CA ALA A 20 -14.04 -12.53 4.13
C ALA A 20 -12.69 -12.64 4.84
N GLN A 21 -11.85 -13.54 4.37
CA GLN A 21 -10.49 -13.67 4.83
C GLN A 21 -9.53 -13.41 3.69
N ALA A 22 -8.56 -12.55 3.92
CA ALA A 22 -7.51 -12.26 2.97
C ALA A 22 -6.31 -13.20 3.19
N PHE A 23 -5.80 -13.74 2.10
CA PHE A 23 -4.65 -14.63 2.08
C PHE A 23 -3.61 -14.11 1.11
N VAL A 24 -2.36 -14.20 1.51
CA VAL A 24 -1.21 -14.05 0.63
C VAL A 24 -0.77 -15.44 0.19
N ILE A 25 -0.85 -15.71 -1.10
CA ILE A 25 -0.53 -16.99 -1.69
C ILE A 25 0.76 -16.85 -2.49
N LYS A 26 1.78 -17.65 -2.16
CA LYS A 26 3.00 -17.77 -2.94
C LYS A 26 2.90 -18.99 -3.85
N LYS A 27 3.01 -18.77 -5.17
CA LYS A 27 2.95 -19.83 -6.18
C LYS A 27 4.32 -20.07 -6.80
N ASN A 28 4.63 -21.34 -7.12
CA ASN A 28 5.79 -21.71 -7.91
C ASN A 28 5.64 -21.15 -9.33
N ARG A 29 6.72 -20.63 -9.90
CA ARG A 29 6.71 -20.03 -11.26
C ARG A 29 6.40 -21.03 -12.37
N LYS A 30 6.97 -22.23 -12.28
CA LYS A 30 6.91 -23.22 -13.38
C LYS A 30 5.61 -24.02 -13.40
N PHE A 31 5.04 -24.32 -12.26
CA PHE A 31 3.90 -25.25 -12.14
C PHE A 31 2.64 -24.62 -11.56
N GLY A 32 2.67 -23.35 -11.14
CA GLY A 32 1.50 -22.69 -10.54
C GLY A 32 1.05 -23.26 -9.19
N GLU A 33 1.78 -24.24 -8.63
CA GLU A 33 1.47 -24.86 -7.34
C GLU A 33 1.62 -23.86 -6.21
N VAL A 34 0.71 -23.96 -5.23
CA VAL A 34 0.74 -23.13 -4.03
C VAL A 34 1.85 -23.65 -3.11
N VAL A 35 2.91 -22.87 -2.97
CA VAL A 35 4.06 -23.19 -2.10
C VAL A 35 3.79 -22.74 -0.67
N GLU A 36 3.15 -21.59 -0.50
CA GLU A 36 2.91 -21.01 0.81
C GLU A 36 1.60 -20.20 0.78
N GLN A 37 0.82 -20.33 1.85
CA GLN A 37 -0.38 -19.54 2.07
C GLN A 37 -0.35 -18.95 3.47
N LYS A 38 -0.33 -17.60 3.55
CA LYS A 38 -0.41 -16.86 4.83
C LYS A 38 -1.72 -16.10 4.91
N SER A 39 -2.46 -16.24 6.00
CA SER A 39 -3.65 -15.42 6.23
C SER A 39 -3.28 -14.05 6.81
N ILE A 40 -3.99 -13.01 6.37
CA ILE A 40 -3.92 -11.69 7.00
C ILE A 40 -4.76 -11.73 8.28
N LYS A 41 -4.12 -11.52 9.42
CA LYS A 41 -4.79 -11.47 10.73
C LYS A 41 -5.42 -10.10 10.92
N THR A 42 -6.71 -10.07 11.20
CA THR A 42 -7.50 -8.80 11.27
C THR A 42 -7.25 -7.97 12.53
N LYS A 43 -6.59 -8.54 13.53
CA LYS A 43 -6.24 -7.86 14.79
C LYS A 43 -4.81 -7.31 14.81
N GLN A 44 -4.01 -7.63 13.82
CA GLN A 44 -2.60 -7.25 13.75
C GLN A 44 -2.39 -6.29 12.60
N PRO A 45 -1.57 -5.23 12.76
CA PRO A 45 -1.20 -4.34 11.68
C PRO A 45 -0.48 -5.07 10.54
N VAL A 46 -0.49 -4.49 9.36
CA VAL A 46 0.10 -5.08 8.16
C VAL A 46 1.07 -4.12 7.49
N LEU A 47 2.28 -4.58 7.25
CA LEU A 47 3.29 -3.87 6.46
C LEU A 47 3.56 -4.63 5.15
N ILE A 48 3.35 -3.97 4.03
CA ILE A 48 3.59 -4.51 2.69
C ILE A 48 4.79 -3.78 2.08
N THR A 49 5.88 -4.50 1.85
CA THR A 49 7.08 -3.94 1.24
C THR A 49 7.35 -4.58 -0.13
N GLY A 50 8.07 -3.89 -0.97
CA GLY A 50 8.46 -4.40 -2.29
C GLY A 50 8.92 -3.29 -3.23
N ALA A 51 9.68 -3.64 -4.24
CA ALA A 51 10.22 -2.71 -5.23
C ALA A 51 9.11 -1.89 -5.94
N HIS A 52 9.51 -0.88 -6.70
CA HIS A 52 8.58 -0.15 -7.56
C HIS A 52 7.91 -1.13 -8.54
N ALA A 53 6.62 -0.89 -8.83
CA ALA A 53 5.79 -1.75 -9.68
C ALA A 53 5.57 -3.20 -9.17
N SER A 54 5.86 -3.50 -7.89
CA SER A 54 5.58 -4.82 -7.29
C SER A 54 4.09 -5.11 -7.02
N GLY A 55 3.20 -4.15 -7.28
CA GLY A 55 1.77 -4.30 -7.05
C GLY A 55 1.29 -3.91 -5.64
N LYS A 56 2.12 -3.26 -4.82
CA LYS A 56 1.76 -2.79 -3.47
C LYS A 56 0.47 -1.97 -3.44
N SER A 57 0.39 -0.94 -4.30
CA SER A 57 -0.78 -0.05 -4.38
C SER A 57 -2.04 -0.80 -4.84
N TYR A 58 -1.90 -1.83 -5.67
CA TYR A 58 -3.01 -2.72 -6.01
C TYR A 58 -3.49 -3.54 -4.81
N TRP A 59 -2.56 -4.04 -3.98
CA TRP A 59 -2.92 -4.81 -2.79
C TRP A 59 -3.61 -3.95 -1.74
N ILE A 60 -3.06 -2.77 -1.44
CA ILE A 60 -3.67 -1.88 -0.45
C ILE A 60 -5.04 -1.37 -0.91
N ASP A 61 -5.21 -1.02 -2.19
CA ASP A 61 -6.50 -0.63 -2.77
C ASP A 61 -7.54 -1.75 -2.67
N ARG A 62 -7.14 -2.99 -2.95
CA ARG A 62 -8.01 -4.14 -2.83
C ARG A 62 -8.40 -4.44 -1.39
N LEU A 63 -7.45 -4.35 -0.45
CA LEU A 63 -7.74 -4.49 0.98
C LEU A 63 -8.64 -3.37 1.48
N HIS A 64 -8.45 -2.15 1.01
CA HIS A 64 -9.30 -1.01 1.31
C HIS A 64 -10.73 -1.19 0.78
N LYS A 65 -10.91 -1.63 -0.46
CA LYS A 65 -12.25 -1.90 -1.05
C LYS A 65 -13.01 -3.00 -0.32
N ASP A 66 -12.33 -4.05 0.12
CA ASP A 66 -12.93 -5.18 0.83
C ASP A 66 -12.86 -5.05 2.37
N HIS A 67 -12.47 -3.88 2.91
CA HIS A 67 -12.22 -3.70 4.36
C HIS A 67 -13.41 -4.10 5.23
N ALA A 68 -14.63 -3.71 4.86
CA ALA A 68 -15.84 -4.02 5.63
C ALA A 68 -16.08 -5.52 5.78
N ARG A 69 -15.61 -6.33 4.83
CA ARG A 69 -15.74 -7.79 4.86
C ARG A 69 -14.57 -8.46 5.59
N ILE A 70 -13.36 -7.92 5.45
CA ILE A 70 -12.15 -8.45 6.09
C ILE A 70 -12.12 -8.06 7.56
N TRP A 71 -12.37 -6.79 7.88
CA TRP A 71 -12.43 -6.26 9.24
C TRP A 71 -13.88 -6.02 9.67
N ALA A 72 -14.72 -7.05 9.55
CA ALA A 72 -16.17 -6.94 9.77
C ALA A 72 -16.56 -6.35 11.15
N SER A 73 -15.74 -6.57 12.20
CA SER A 73 -15.93 -5.96 13.53
C SER A 73 -15.70 -4.44 13.56
N ARG A 74 -15.16 -3.87 12.49
CA ARG A 74 -14.87 -2.44 12.31
C ARG A 74 -15.58 -1.86 11.09
N SER A 75 -16.56 -2.59 10.55
CA SER A 75 -17.26 -2.23 9.30
C SER A 75 -18.14 -0.99 9.43
N ASP A 76 -18.49 -0.59 10.66
CA ASP A 76 -19.35 0.56 10.90
C ASP A 76 -18.57 1.90 10.80
N ALA A 77 -17.24 1.83 10.91
CA ALA A 77 -16.38 2.98 10.73
C ALA A 77 -15.81 3.03 9.29
N THR A 78 -15.91 4.19 8.65
CA THR A 78 -15.31 4.40 7.33
C THR A 78 -13.79 4.38 7.43
N PRO A 79 -13.08 3.57 6.64
CA PRO A 79 -11.63 3.50 6.68
C PRO A 79 -11.00 4.81 6.19
N ILE A 80 -9.83 5.14 6.71
CA ILE A 80 -9.04 6.29 6.27
C ILE A 80 -7.96 5.80 5.30
N TYR A 81 -7.89 6.44 4.12
CA TYR A 81 -6.86 6.15 3.11
C TYR A 81 -5.97 7.35 2.85
N LEU A 82 -4.71 7.25 3.24
CA LEU A 82 -3.70 8.29 3.12
C LEU A 82 -2.65 7.87 2.09
N SER A 83 -2.58 8.56 0.96
CA SER A 83 -1.53 8.34 -0.05
C SER A 83 -0.50 9.46 0.03
N ALA A 84 0.78 9.12 0.08
CA ALA A 84 1.86 10.11 0.13
C ALA A 84 1.87 11.06 -1.07
N ILE A 85 1.41 10.58 -2.23
CA ILE A 85 1.36 11.34 -3.48
C ILE A 85 0.25 12.41 -3.44
N ARG A 86 -0.89 12.13 -2.78
CA ARG A 86 -2.03 13.06 -2.72
C ARG A 86 -1.71 14.27 -1.83
N PRO A 87 -2.25 15.46 -2.13
CA PRO A 87 -2.10 16.63 -1.27
C PRO A 87 -2.77 16.41 0.09
N LEU A 88 -2.29 17.11 1.12
CA LEU A 88 -2.82 16.99 2.49
C LEU A 88 -4.31 17.35 2.57
N SER A 89 -4.76 18.31 1.76
CA SER A 89 -6.17 18.69 1.65
C SER A 89 -7.09 17.52 1.27
N ALA A 90 -6.62 16.64 0.37
CA ALA A 90 -7.39 15.46 -0.05
C ALA A 90 -7.53 14.39 1.06
N TRP A 91 -6.73 14.45 2.11
CA TRP A 91 -6.81 13.53 3.25
C TRP A 91 -7.94 13.90 4.21
N ILE A 92 -8.27 15.18 4.29
CA ILE A 92 -9.30 15.75 5.19
C ILE A 92 -10.62 16.02 4.47
N ASP A 93 -10.66 15.91 3.15
CA ASP A 93 -11.87 16.04 2.35
C ASP A 93 -12.64 14.72 2.33
N SER A 94 -13.22 14.36 3.47
CA SER A 94 -13.97 13.12 3.68
C SER A 94 -15.30 13.40 4.34
N LYS A 95 -16.39 13.02 3.66
CA LYS A 95 -17.75 13.11 4.22
C LYS A 95 -17.90 12.33 5.52
N ALA A 96 -17.15 11.26 5.70
CA ALA A 96 -17.17 10.47 6.93
C ALA A 96 -16.59 11.24 8.12
N LEU A 97 -15.52 12.00 7.90
CA LEU A 97 -14.94 12.87 8.93
C LEU A 97 -15.89 14.00 9.30
N GLU A 98 -16.53 14.62 8.31
CA GLU A 98 -17.53 15.67 8.52
C GLU A 98 -18.71 15.17 9.35
N LEU A 99 -19.29 14.02 8.98
CA LEU A 99 -20.40 13.41 9.71
C LEU A 99 -20.02 13.04 11.14
N TRP A 100 -18.84 12.41 11.32
CA TRP A 100 -18.36 12.06 12.65
C TRP A 100 -18.13 13.30 13.51
N TRP A 101 -17.54 14.36 12.94
CA TRP A 101 -17.33 15.62 13.64
C TRP A 101 -18.64 16.25 14.09
N ALA A 102 -19.64 16.29 13.20
CA ALA A 102 -20.97 16.82 13.52
C ALA A 102 -21.69 16.04 14.63
N MET A 103 -21.45 14.71 14.74
CA MET A 103 -22.00 13.90 15.83
C MET A 103 -21.29 14.11 17.15
N ARG A 104 -20.02 14.52 17.14
CA ARG A 104 -19.20 14.70 18.32
C ARG A 104 -19.41 16.06 18.97
N ASP A 105 -19.38 17.11 18.18
CA ASP A 105 -19.54 18.49 18.63
C ASP A 105 -21.00 18.90 18.46
N ASN A 106 -21.88 18.43 19.35
CA ASN A 106 -23.22 18.97 19.44
C ASN A 106 -23.11 20.48 19.67
N LEU A 107 -23.48 21.30 18.66
CA LEU A 107 -24.18 22.58 18.85
C LEU A 107 -23.47 23.92 18.64
N ASP A 108 -22.18 24.03 18.48
CA ASP A 108 -21.63 25.37 18.15
C ASP A 108 -21.51 25.54 16.62
N GLU A 109 -22.30 26.42 16.03
CA GLU A 109 -22.20 26.79 14.59
C GLU A 109 -20.80 27.21 14.18
N GLU A 110 -19.98 27.73 15.09
CA GLU A 110 -18.61 28.13 14.85
C GLU A 110 -17.65 26.93 14.66
N ARG A 111 -18.01 25.76 15.19
CA ARG A 111 -17.22 24.51 15.08
C ARG A 111 -17.66 23.58 13.97
N HIS A 112 -18.51 24.06 13.06
CA HIS A 112 -18.90 23.27 11.90
C HIS A 112 -17.70 22.92 11.04
N TRP A 113 -17.61 21.66 10.56
CA TRP A 113 -16.47 21.12 9.78
C TRP A 113 -15.97 22.05 8.69
N THR A 114 -16.88 22.67 7.94
CA THR A 114 -16.56 23.59 6.84
C THR A 114 -15.91 24.90 7.27
N LYS A 115 -16.16 25.34 8.51
CA LYS A 115 -15.59 26.55 9.10
C LYS A 115 -14.24 26.31 9.77
N LEU A 116 -13.87 25.03 10.06
CA LEU A 116 -12.59 24.69 10.65
C LEU A 116 -11.43 25.01 9.72
N LYS A 117 -10.34 25.52 10.29
CA LYS A 117 -9.10 25.72 9.56
C LYS A 117 -8.49 24.36 9.13
N ALA A 118 -7.69 24.38 8.05
CA ALA A 118 -7.10 23.16 7.49
C ALA A 118 -6.25 22.37 8.50
N HIS A 119 -5.60 23.03 9.47
CA HIS A 119 -4.82 22.35 10.51
C HIS A 119 -5.74 21.65 11.53
N GLU A 120 -6.84 22.27 11.93
CA GLU A 120 -7.81 21.69 12.87
C GLU A 120 -8.45 20.42 12.26
N ARG A 121 -8.80 20.47 10.96
CA ARG A 121 -9.29 19.28 10.24
C ARG A 121 -8.24 18.17 10.15
N THR A 122 -6.96 18.51 9.99
CA THR A 122 -5.89 17.52 10.02
C THR A 122 -5.72 16.89 11.39
N ASP A 123 -5.80 17.66 12.45
CA ASP A 123 -5.66 17.20 13.82
C ASP A 123 -6.86 16.32 14.27
N ALA A 124 -7.99 16.41 13.57
CA ALA A 124 -9.15 15.55 13.76
C ALA A 124 -8.94 14.10 13.28
N LEU A 125 -8.01 13.84 12.33
CA LEU A 125 -7.76 12.48 11.79
C LEU A 125 -7.31 11.47 12.85
N PRO A 126 -6.30 11.73 13.70
CA PRO A 126 -5.91 10.82 14.77
C PRO A 126 -7.04 10.58 15.78
N LEU A 127 -7.83 11.62 16.10
CA LEU A 127 -8.97 11.52 17.00
C LEU A 127 -10.06 10.61 16.43
N TYR A 128 -10.40 10.79 15.14
CA TYR A 128 -11.34 9.92 14.44
C TYR A 128 -10.92 8.45 14.52
N LEU A 129 -9.66 8.14 14.21
CA LEU A 129 -9.14 6.78 14.25
C LEU A 129 -9.21 6.16 15.65
N LYS A 130 -8.90 6.94 16.68
CA LYS A 130 -8.94 6.50 18.08
C LYS A 130 -10.36 6.20 18.56
N GLU A 131 -11.33 7.06 18.25
CA GLU A 131 -12.71 6.94 18.72
C GLU A 131 -13.49 5.88 17.94
N THR A 132 -13.37 5.88 16.61
CA THR A 132 -14.15 4.98 15.75
C THR A 132 -13.52 3.63 15.56
N LYS A 133 -12.23 3.46 15.91
CA LYS A 133 -11.41 2.26 15.65
C LYS A 133 -11.38 1.89 14.16
N ALA A 134 -11.50 2.88 13.29
CA ALA A 134 -11.42 2.71 11.84
C ALA A 134 -10.07 2.12 11.42
N VAL A 135 -10.06 1.39 10.33
CA VAL A 135 -8.81 0.86 9.75
C VAL A 135 -8.10 1.96 8.98
N LEU A 136 -6.82 2.15 9.26
CA LEU A 136 -5.98 3.11 8.56
C LEU A 136 -5.22 2.43 7.41
N PHE A 137 -5.25 3.03 6.22
CA PHE A 137 -4.48 2.61 5.06
C PHE A 137 -3.51 3.73 4.67
N VAL A 138 -2.21 3.42 4.58
CA VAL A 138 -1.16 4.38 4.19
C VAL A 138 -0.39 3.84 3.01
N ASP A 139 -0.50 4.50 1.86
CA ASP A 139 0.22 4.11 0.65
C ASP A 139 1.48 4.96 0.44
N ASP A 140 2.56 4.29 0.02
CA ASP A 140 3.87 4.87 -0.26
C ASP A 140 4.50 5.61 0.95
N ALA A 141 4.47 5.00 2.14
CA ALA A 141 4.97 5.57 3.38
C ALA A 141 6.45 6.04 3.31
N HIS A 142 7.25 5.46 2.40
CA HIS A 142 8.64 5.86 2.16
C HIS A 142 8.79 7.25 1.50
N SER A 143 7.71 7.76 0.89
CA SER A 143 7.67 9.08 0.24
C SER A 143 7.11 10.18 1.15
N LEU A 144 6.74 9.85 2.37
CA LEU A 144 6.21 10.81 3.33
C LEU A 144 7.31 11.73 3.86
N SER A 145 7.01 13.04 3.91
CA SER A 145 7.93 14.05 4.46
C SER A 145 7.18 15.18 5.16
N GLY A 146 7.88 15.93 5.98
CA GLY A 146 7.38 17.14 6.64
C GLY A 146 6.10 16.89 7.45
N ARG A 147 5.08 17.73 7.23
CA ARG A 147 3.82 17.68 7.96
C ARG A 147 3.03 16.39 7.72
N LYS A 148 3.06 15.84 6.49
CA LYS A 148 2.42 14.57 6.18
C LYS A 148 2.99 13.41 7.01
N LEU A 149 4.33 13.36 7.12
CA LEU A 149 5.01 12.34 7.93
C LEU A 149 4.59 12.41 9.39
N LYS A 150 4.59 13.63 9.98
CA LYS A 150 4.18 13.83 11.37
C LYS A 150 2.73 13.39 11.61
N LEU A 151 1.83 13.80 10.74
CA LEU A 151 0.41 13.42 10.83
C LEU A 151 0.21 11.90 10.71
N VAL A 152 0.90 11.22 9.78
CA VAL A 152 0.81 9.76 9.65
C VAL A 152 1.35 9.05 10.88
N GLN A 153 2.42 9.56 11.50
CA GLN A 153 2.92 9.02 12.78
C GLN A 153 1.84 9.10 13.88
N GLU A 154 1.18 10.24 14.01
CA GLU A 154 0.08 10.44 14.97
C GLU A 154 -1.10 9.49 14.66
N CYS A 155 -1.46 9.35 13.39
CA CYS A 155 -2.51 8.42 12.95
C CYS A 155 -2.15 6.95 13.26
N ILE A 156 -0.92 6.51 13.01
CA ILE A 156 -0.46 5.13 13.28
C ILE A 156 -0.50 4.83 14.79
N ARG A 157 -0.11 5.79 15.63
CA ARG A 157 -0.20 5.65 17.10
C ARG A 157 -1.63 5.62 17.61
N ALA A 158 -2.56 6.31 16.93
CA ALA A 158 -3.96 6.36 17.30
C ALA A 158 -4.77 5.15 16.79
N ALA A 159 -4.40 4.58 15.65
CA ALA A 159 -5.10 3.48 15.01
C ALA A 159 -4.76 2.14 15.67
N GLU A 160 -5.77 1.33 15.99
CA GLU A 160 -5.55 -0.04 16.49
C GLU A 160 -5.09 -1.00 15.38
N VAL A 161 -5.56 -0.78 14.15
CA VAL A 161 -5.20 -1.60 12.98
C VAL A 161 -4.92 -0.68 11.80
N TRP A 162 -3.81 -0.96 11.14
CA TRP A 162 -3.41 -0.22 9.95
C TRP A 162 -2.76 -1.14 8.91
N VAL A 163 -2.79 -0.71 7.66
CA VAL A 163 -2.11 -1.33 6.52
C VAL A 163 -1.21 -0.27 5.90
N VAL A 164 0.09 -0.51 5.91
CA VAL A 164 1.10 0.43 5.38
C VAL A 164 1.83 -0.21 4.22
N THR A 165 2.06 0.54 3.15
CA THR A 165 2.94 0.12 2.06
C THR A 165 4.21 0.96 2.03
N ALA A 166 5.33 0.33 1.67
CA ALA A 166 6.61 1.01 1.47
C ALA A 166 7.45 0.30 0.39
N ALA A 167 8.39 1.01 -0.21
CA ALA A 167 9.33 0.38 -1.15
C ALA A 167 10.25 -0.62 -0.45
N ASP A 168 10.70 -0.25 0.75
CA ASP A 168 11.55 -1.04 1.62
C ASP A 168 11.40 -0.54 3.06
N GLU A 169 11.60 -1.42 4.06
CA GLU A 169 11.55 -1.05 5.47
C GLU A 169 12.60 0.01 5.84
N GLY A 170 13.79 -0.08 5.25
CA GLY A 170 14.89 0.86 5.47
C GLY A 170 14.64 2.25 4.88
N ARG A 171 13.74 2.38 3.90
CA ARG A 171 13.39 3.67 3.27
C ARG A 171 12.29 4.43 4.01
N ILE A 172 11.61 3.81 4.96
CA ILE A 172 10.65 4.51 5.83
C ILE A 172 11.44 5.45 6.74
N ALA A 173 10.96 6.69 6.88
CA ALA A 173 11.59 7.69 7.79
C ALA A 173 11.79 7.09 9.21
N PRO A 174 12.95 7.29 9.84
CA PRO A 174 13.34 6.58 11.07
C PRO A 174 12.30 6.62 12.21
N GLY A 175 11.67 7.79 12.44
CA GLY A 175 10.64 7.94 13.45
C GLY A 175 9.39 7.11 13.14
N LEU A 176 8.91 7.18 11.90
CA LEU A 176 7.76 6.40 11.45
C LEU A 176 8.06 4.88 11.46
N ARG A 177 9.26 4.50 11.02
CA ARG A 177 9.71 3.10 11.05
C ARG A 177 9.70 2.53 12.46
N LYS A 178 10.16 3.32 13.46
CA LYS A 178 10.11 2.91 14.86
C LYS A 178 8.67 2.61 15.31
N ASP A 179 7.72 3.51 15.02
CA ASP A 179 6.32 3.34 15.39
C ASP A 179 5.68 2.13 14.69
N VAL A 180 5.97 1.95 13.40
CA VAL A 180 5.49 0.81 12.60
C VAL A 180 6.01 -0.50 13.13
N LEU A 181 7.33 -0.63 13.39
CA LEU A 181 7.92 -1.89 13.84
C LEU A 181 7.57 -2.22 15.30
N PHE A 182 7.40 -1.20 16.15
CA PHE A 182 6.98 -1.38 17.54
C PHE A 182 5.61 -2.08 17.66
N ALA A 183 4.72 -1.88 16.70
CA ALA A 183 3.41 -2.54 16.67
C ALA A 183 3.46 -4.01 16.19
N GLU A 184 4.64 -4.58 15.95
CA GLU A 184 4.85 -5.97 15.50
C GLU A 184 3.94 -6.37 14.33
N PRO A 185 4.02 -5.65 13.18
CA PRO A 185 3.12 -5.89 12.05
C PRO A 185 3.39 -7.24 11.38
N GLN A 186 2.39 -7.76 10.70
CA GLN A 186 2.60 -8.81 9.72
C GLN A 186 3.30 -8.22 8.50
N ILE A 187 4.52 -8.67 8.20
CA ILE A 187 5.31 -8.16 7.09
C ILE A 187 5.13 -9.07 5.88
N PHE A 188 4.70 -8.49 4.76
CA PHE A 188 4.60 -9.13 3.46
C PHE A 188 5.56 -8.45 2.49
N ARG A 189 6.64 -9.14 2.13
CA ARG A 189 7.63 -8.66 1.17
C ARG A 189 7.23 -9.15 -0.22
N LEU A 190 6.81 -8.22 -1.09
CA LEU A 190 6.48 -8.54 -2.47
C LEU A 190 7.78 -8.64 -3.27
N ASP A 191 8.25 -9.86 -3.46
CA ASP A 191 9.36 -10.12 -4.36
C ASP A 191 8.89 -9.86 -5.81
N THR A 192 9.35 -8.77 -6.38
CA THR A 192 9.37 -8.67 -7.83
C THR A 192 10.51 -9.54 -8.32
N ASP A 193 10.18 -10.77 -8.58
CA ASP A 193 11.12 -11.74 -9.13
C ASP A 193 11.61 -11.35 -10.53
N VAL A 194 11.20 -10.26 -11.07
CA VAL A 194 11.76 -9.61 -12.27
C VAL A 194 11.29 -8.15 -12.25
N ALA A 195 12.20 -7.20 -12.12
CA ALA A 195 12.05 -6.02 -12.94
C ALA A 195 12.07 -6.56 -14.39
N TYR A 196 10.87 -6.83 -14.93
CA TYR A 196 10.75 -7.13 -16.35
C TYR A 196 11.15 -5.83 -17.03
N ASP A 197 12.41 -5.73 -17.37
CA ASP A 197 12.92 -4.59 -18.11
C ASP A 197 12.32 -4.70 -19.51
N ALA A 198 11.09 -4.16 -19.64
CA ALA A 198 10.37 -4.12 -20.91
C ALA A 198 11.27 -3.50 -21.98
N THR A 199 12.15 -2.57 -21.59
CA THR A 199 13.18 -1.98 -22.44
C THR A 199 14.16 -3.04 -22.95
N ALA A 200 14.55 -4.00 -22.09
CA ALA A 200 15.42 -5.09 -22.52
C ALA A 200 14.75 -5.97 -23.56
N VAL A 201 13.48 -6.32 -23.36
CA VAL A 201 12.72 -7.14 -24.31
C VAL A 201 12.52 -6.41 -25.63
N ILE A 202 12.16 -5.11 -25.58
CA ILE A 202 12.00 -4.30 -26.78
C ILE A 202 13.31 -4.20 -27.56
N ILE A 203 14.44 -3.97 -26.88
CA ILE A 203 15.77 -3.92 -27.53
C ILE A 203 16.10 -5.27 -28.17
N TRP A 204 15.90 -6.39 -27.47
CA TRP A 204 16.13 -7.72 -28.02
C TRP A 204 15.21 -8.02 -29.21
N MET A 205 13.96 -7.58 -29.15
CA MET A 205 13.03 -7.70 -30.28
C MET A 205 13.48 -6.86 -31.47
N MET A 206 13.94 -5.63 -31.25
CA MET A 206 14.50 -4.78 -32.32
C MET A 206 15.75 -5.39 -32.94
N ILE A 207 16.66 -5.98 -32.15
CA ILE A 207 17.84 -6.68 -32.64
C ILE A 207 17.41 -7.86 -33.51
N ALA A 208 16.46 -8.67 -33.09
CA ALA A 208 15.95 -9.80 -33.86
C ALA A 208 15.33 -9.40 -35.19
N VAL A 209 14.51 -8.33 -35.17
CA VAL A 209 13.90 -7.76 -36.40
C VAL A 209 14.99 -7.21 -37.36
N ALA A 210 15.92 -6.40 -36.83
CA ALA A 210 17.01 -5.84 -37.64
C ALA A 210 17.86 -6.96 -38.28
N THR A 211 18.16 -8.01 -37.55
CA THR A 211 18.91 -9.19 -38.07
C THR A 211 18.08 -9.91 -39.14
N GLY A 212 16.78 -10.12 -38.94
CA GLY A 212 15.90 -10.78 -39.90
C GLY A 212 15.68 -9.98 -41.17
N MET A 213 15.79 -8.65 -41.11
CA MET A 213 15.73 -7.76 -42.29
C MET A 213 17.10 -7.55 -42.99
N GLY A 214 18.17 -8.14 -42.48
CA GLY A 214 19.52 -8.01 -43.06
C GLY A 214 20.28 -6.76 -42.62
N PHE A 215 19.76 -5.96 -41.65
CA PHE A 215 20.44 -4.78 -41.12
C PHE A 215 21.42 -5.15 -40.00
N TYR A 216 22.46 -5.93 -40.33
CA TYR A 216 23.41 -6.47 -39.35
C TYR A 216 24.19 -5.40 -38.59
N GLU A 217 24.53 -4.29 -39.23
CA GLU A 217 25.23 -3.15 -38.58
C GLU A 217 24.40 -2.54 -37.46
N LEU A 218 23.10 -2.35 -37.67
CA LEU A 218 22.17 -1.82 -36.70
C LEU A 218 21.96 -2.79 -35.54
N ALA A 219 21.92 -4.09 -35.82
CA ALA A 219 21.83 -5.13 -34.79
C ALA A 219 23.06 -5.15 -33.88
N ILE A 220 24.26 -4.98 -34.45
CA ILE A 220 25.55 -4.94 -33.71
C ILE A 220 25.59 -3.67 -32.82
N ILE A 221 25.21 -2.52 -33.37
CA ILE A 221 25.16 -1.25 -32.59
C ILE A 221 24.21 -1.37 -31.40
N LEU A 222 22.98 -1.84 -31.61
CA LEU A 222 22.00 -2.04 -30.54
C LEU A 222 22.46 -3.07 -29.50
N GLY A 223 23.07 -4.17 -29.93
CA GLY A 223 23.62 -5.20 -29.05
C GLY A 223 24.79 -4.68 -28.20
N GLY A 224 25.70 -3.93 -28.79
CA GLY A 224 26.82 -3.28 -28.11
C GLY A 224 26.36 -2.24 -27.08
N LEU A 225 25.41 -1.38 -27.44
CA LEU A 225 24.83 -0.39 -26.55
C LEU A 225 24.13 -1.06 -25.34
N LYS A 226 23.46 -2.18 -25.57
CA LYS A 226 22.83 -2.98 -24.51
C LYS A 226 23.84 -3.61 -23.56
N MET A 227 24.94 -4.11 -24.05
CA MET A 227 26.02 -4.65 -23.20
C MET A 227 26.67 -3.56 -22.34
N LEU A 228 26.92 -2.39 -22.87
CA LEU A 228 27.49 -1.26 -22.14
C LEU A 228 26.55 -0.76 -21.02
N THR A 229 25.24 -0.72 -21.29
CA THR A 229 24.25 -0.27 -20.27
C THR A 229 23.92 -1.34 -19.24
N GLY A 230 24.09 -2.63 -19.55
CA GLY A 230 23.86 -3.76 -18.65
C GLY A 230 24.94 -3.94 -17.59
N GLY A 231 26.20 -3.65 -17.91
CA GLY A 231 27.34 -3.83 -17.02
C GLY A 231 27.35 -2.91 -15.78
N ASN A 232 26.77 -1.72 -15.88
CA ASN A 232 26.76 -0.73 -14.76
C ASN A 232 25.73 -1.04 -13.65
N ARG A 233 24.84 -2.01 -13.82
CA ARG A 233 23.88 -2.40 -12.77
C ARG A 233 24.39 -3.51 -11.85
N ALA A 234 25.32 -4.32 -12.28
CA ALA A 234 25.90 -5.41 -11.48
C ALA A 234 26.86 -4.90 -10.38
N SER A 235 27.48 -3.71 -10.54
CA SER A 235 28.44 -3.16 -9.60
C SER A 235 27.84 -2.37 -8.42
N LYS A 236 26.51 -2.24 -8.32
CA LYS A 236 25.81 -1.53 -7.23
C LYS A 236 25.10 -2.44 -6.22
N GLN A 237 25.35 -3.74 -6.25
CA GLN A 237 24.75 -4.71 -5.32
C GLN A 237 25.76 -5.41 -4.40
N ASN A 238 26.93 -4.84 -4.20
CA ASN A 238 27.87 -5.24 -3.13
C ASN A 238 27.94 -4.20 -2.04
#